data_1e6685685eb6423fdc5d1e4e47d6dc5c
#
_entry.id   1e6685685eb6423fdc5d1e4e47d6dc5c
#
_cell.length_a   1.000
_cell.length_b   1.000
_cell.length_c   1.000
_cell.angle_alpha   90.00
_cell.angle_beta   90.00
_cell.angle_gamma   90.00
#
_symmetry.space_group_name_H-M   'P 1'
#
loop_
_entity.id
_entity.type
_entity.pdbx_description
1 polymer ?
#
loop_
_entity_poly.entity_id
_entity_poly.type
_entity_poly.pdbx_seq_one_letter_code
_entity_poly.pdbx_strand_id
1 'polypeptide(L)'
;MANIKRIILDVLKPHKPSIIILAEKIAEIEGISGVNISLEEVDAETDSVKLTIEGTNIDYDKVNGKISECGAVIHSVDGVSAGIKLVDEVNTPQDR
;
A
#
# COMPACT_ATOMS: atom_id res chain seq x y z
N MET A 1 -3.55 15.76 14.90
CA MET A 1 -3.60 14.42 14.34
C MET A 1 -2.32 14.09 13.66
N ALA A 2 -1.89 12.85 13.78
CA ALA A 2 -0.65 12.42 13.13
C ALA A 2 -0.84 12.40 11.61
N ASN A 3 0.18 12.85 10.92
CA ASN A 3 0.20 12.91 9.45
C ASN A 3 0.84 11.64 8.94
N ILE A 4 0.05 10.76 8.32
CA ILE A 4 0.60 9.52 7.77
C ILE A 4 1.24 9.84 6.42
N LYS A 5 2.52 9.51 6.30
CA LYS A 5 3.32 9.85 5.12
C LYS A 5 3.63 8.66 4.24
N ARG A 6 3.65 7.46 4.81
CA ARG A 6 3.94 6.25 4.05
C ARG A 6 3.21 5.08 4.69
N ILE A 7 2.66 4.21 3.85
CA ILE A 7 2.07 2.95 4.31
C ILE A 7 2.59 1.85 3.40
N ILE A 8 2.98 0.74 3.99
CA ILE A 8 3.40 -0.44 3.25
C ILE A 8 2.39 -1.54 3.56
N LEU A 9 1.79 -2.08 2.50
CA LEU A 9 0.71 -3.06 2.62
C LEU A 9 1.05 -4.32 1.85
N ASP A 10 0.62 -5.44 2.40
CA ASP A 10 0.59 -6.70 1.68
C ASP A 10 -0.87 -6.94 1.31
N VAL A 11 -1.14 -7.12 0.02
CA VAL A 11 -2.50 -7.17 -0.52
C VAL A 11 -2.68 -8.41 -1.36
N LEU A 12 -3.80 -9.09 -1.17
CA LEU A 12 -4.22 -10.19 -2.04
C LEU A 12 -5.21 -9.66 -3.04
N LYS A 13 -4.95 -9.88 -4.30
CA LYS A 13 -5.69 -9.29 -5.39
C LYS A 13 -6.09 -10.39 -6.39
N PRO A 14 -7.34 -10.38 -6.89
CA PRO A 14 -7.66 -11.24 -8.03
C PRO A 14 -6.80 -10.83 -9.22
N HIS A 15 -6.67 -11.72 -10.20
CA HIS A 15 -5.82 -11.40 -11.35
C HIS A 15 -6.29 -10.14 -12.07
N LYS A 16 -7.59 -9.86 -12.04
CA LYS A 16 -8.15 -8.65 -12.62
C LYS A 16 -8.87 -7.85 -11.55
N PRO A 17 -8.76 -6.52 -11.55
CA PRO A 17 -7.99 -5.70 -12.48
C PRO A 17 -6.49 -5.86 -12.27
N SER A 18 -5.71 -5.45 -13.27
CA SER A 18 -4.25 -5.57 -13.22
C SER A 18 -3.66 -4.62 -12.16
N ILE A 19 -2.38 -4.83 -11.84
CA ILE A 19 -1.71 -3.92 -10.91
C ILE A 19 -1.60 -2.49 -11.48
N ILE A 20 -1.63 -2.37 -12.81
CA ILE A 20 -1.61 -1.05 -13.44
C ILE A 20 -2.88 -0.27 -13.06
N ILE A 21 -4.04 -0.93 -13.19
CA ILE A 21 -5.31 -0.29 -12.85
C ILE A 21 -5.37 0.01 -11.35
N LEU A 22 -4.95 -0.94 -10.53
CA LEU A 22 -4.96 -0.73 -9.08
C LEU A 22 -4.09 0.47 -8.70
N ALA A 23 -2.90 0.57 -9.30
CA ALA A 23 -1.99 1.68 -9.03
C ALA A 23 -2.64 3.01 -9.41
N GLU A 24 -3.28 3.07 -10.58
CA GLU A 24 -3.94 4.29 -11.03
C GLU A 24 -5.07 4.69 -10.08
N LYS A 25 -5.85 3.73 -9.63
CA LYS A 25 -6.97 4.01 -8.73
C LYS A 25 -6.48 4.56 -7.39
N ILE A 26 -5.43 3.97 -6.83
CA ILE A 26 -4.90 4.43 -5.56
C ILE A 26 -4.26 5.80 -5.72
N ALA A 27 -3.56 6.04 -6.83
CA ALA A 27 -2.89 7.31 -7.06
C ALA A 27 -3.88 8.48 -7.16
N GLU A 28 -5.15 8.20 -7.48
CA GLU A 28 -6.18 9.24 -7.59
C GLU A 28 -6.69 9.72 -6.23
N ILE A 29 -6.39 9.01 -5.15
CA ILE A 29 -6.88 9.37 -3.82
C ILE A 29 -6.18 10.66 -3.38
N GLU A 30 -6.99 11.60 -2.86
CA GLU A 30 -6.47 12.87 -2.37
C GLU A 30 -5.42 12.63 -1.28
N GLY A 31 -4.30 13.36 -1.36
CA GLY A 31 -3.22 13.22 -0.39
C GLY A 31 -2.15 12.22 -0.79
N ILE A 32 -2.41 11.37 -1.79
CA ILE A 32 -1.42 10.40 -2.24
C ILE A 32 -0.50 11.07 -3.25
N SER A 33 0.81 11.05 -2.99
CA SER A 33 1.82 11.59 -3.91
C SER A 33 2.29 10.55 -4.90
N GLY A 34 2.26 9.28 -4.51
CA GLY A 34 2.67 8.21 -5.39
C GLY A 34 2.42 6.86 -4.77
N VAL A 35 2.39 5.84 -5.61
CA VAL A 35 2.21 4.46 -5.19
C VAL A 35 3.10 3.56 -6.01
N ASN A 36 3.70 2.59 -5.35
CA ASN A 36 4.45 1.52 -6.02
C ASN A 36 3.77 0.20 -5.69
N ILE A 37 3.54 -0.61 -6.71
CA ILE A 37 2.98 -1.95 -6.53
C ILE A 37 3.94 -2.94 -7.14
N SER A 38 4.41 -3.88 -6.32
CA SER A 38 5.33 -4.93 -6.75
C SER A 38 4.63 -6.27 -6.64
N LEU A 39 4.71 -7.05 -7.69
CA LEU A 39 4.16 -8.41 -7.69
C LEU A 39 5.10 -9.32 -6.92
N GLU A 40 4.58 -10.00 -5.91
CA GLU A 40 5.38 -10.89 -5.08
C GLU A 40 5.17 -12.34 -5.45
N GLU A 41 3.92 -12.72 -5.70
CA GLU A 41 3.58 -14.10 -5.96
C GLU A 41 2.30 -14.19 -6.77
N VAL A 42 2.23 -15.17 -7.68
CA VAL A 42 1.04 -15.43 -8.49
C VAL A 42 0.55 -16.82 -8.15
N ASP A 43 -0.70 -16.90 -7.69
CA ASP A 43 -1.36 -18.18 -7.44
C ASP A 43 -2.44 -18.41 -8.48
N ALA A 44 -3.15 -19.54 -8.35
CA ALA A 44 -4.16 -19.93 -9.33
C ALA A 44 -5.26 -18.89 -9.49
N GLU A 45 -5.67 -18.23 -8.40
CA GLU A 45 -6.79 -17.29 -8.43
C GLU A 45 -6.45 -15.89 -7.96
N THR A 46 -5.32 -15.71 -7.28
CA THR A 46 -4.95 -14.43 -6.72
C THR A 46 -3.49 -14.11 -6.97
N ASP A 47 -3.19 -12.81 -6.88
CA ASP A 47 -1.82 -12.31 -6.86
C ASP A 47 -1.54 -11.72 -5.48
N SER A 48 -0.35 -12.00 -4.96
CA SER A 48 0.12 -11.35 -3.75
C SER A 48 0.98 -10.17 -4.16
N VAL A 49 0.62 -8.98 -3.73
CA VAL A 49 1.31 -7.75 -4.15
C VAL A 49 1.69 -6.91 -2.94
N LYS A 50 2.79 -6.19 -3.08
CA LYS A 50 3.26 -5.26 -2.05
C LYS A 50 3.03 -3.85 -2.54
N LEU A 51 2.33 -3.05 -1.73
CA LEU A 51 2.06 -1.65 -2.04
C LEU A 51 2.88 -0.76 -1.12
N THR A 52 3.55 0.21 -1.72
CA THR A 52 4.20 1.28 -0.97
C THR A 52 3.52 2.57 -1.40
N ILE A 53 2.86 3.23 -0.46
CA ILE A 53 2.05 4.42 -0.73
C ILE A 53 2.65 5.57 0.05
N GLU A 54 2.93 6.69 -0.65
CA GLU A 54 3.45 7.88 0.00
C GLU A 54 2.57 9.07 -0.30
N GLY A 55 2.54 9.99 0.64
CA GLY A 55 1.73 11.19 0.48
C GLY A 55 1.73 12.03 1.74
N THR A 56 0.66 12.80 1.91
CA THR A 56 0.48 13.68 3.06
C THR A 56 -0.91 13.42 3.62
N ASN A 57 -1.00 13.18 4.93
CA ASN A 57 -2.27 12.90 5.60
C ASN A 57 -3.02 11.77 4.89
N ILE A 58 -2.31 10.67 4.63
CA ILE A 58 -2.93 9.53 3.96
C ILE A 58 -4.08 9.01 4.80
N ASP A 59 -5.26 8.88 4.17
CA ASP A 59 -6.45 8.34 4.82
C ASP A 59 -6.51 6.84 4.53
N TYR A 60 -6.18 6.05 5.54
CA TYR A 60 -6.14 4.59 5.39
C TYR A 60 -7.50 4.03 4.95
N ASP A 61 -8.59 4.59 5.47
CA ASP A 61 -9.93 4.07 5.13
C ASP A 61 -10.23 4.29 3.65
N LYS A 62 -9.80 5.41 3.09
CA LYS A 62 -9.98 5.65 1.66
C LYS A 62 -9.14 4.70 0.82
N VAL A 63 -7.92 4.42 1.27
CA VAL A 63 -7.05 3.46 0.58
C VAL A 63 -7.69 2.09 0.60
N ASN A 64 -8.16 1.65 1.77
CA ASN A 64 -8.81 0.36 1.92
C ASN A 64 -10.07 0.28 1.04
N GLY A 65 -10.84 1.38 0.98
CA GLY A 65 -12.03 1.43 0.14
C GLY A 65 -11.73 1.20 -1.33
N LYS A 66 -10.67 1.86 -1.84
CA LYS A 66 -10.28 1.68 -3.25
C LYS A 66 -9.80 0.26 -3.51
N ILE A 67 -9.03 -0.30 -2.60
CA ILE A 67 -8.56 -1.67 -2.73
C ILE A 67 -9.75 -2.63 -2.77
N SER A 68 -10.73 -2.43 -1.89
CA SER A 68 -11.95 -3.24 -1.87
C SER A 68 -12.73 -3.12 -3.17
N GLU A 69 -12.83 -1.91 -3.73
CA GLU A 69 -13.53 -1.70 -5.00
C GLU A 69 -12.91 -2.51 -6.12
N CYS A 70 -11.63 -2.78 -6.04
CA CYS A 70 -10.93 -3.59 -7.03
C CYS A 70 -11.03 -5.09 -6.73
N GLY A 71 -11.79 -5.46 -5.70
CA GLY A 71 -11.96 -6.86 -5.33
C GLY A 71 -10.78 -7.42 -4.56
N ALA A 72 -9.88 -6.56 -4.10
CA ALA A 72 -8.68 -6.98 -3.38
C ALA A 72 -8.88 -6.81 -1.88
N VAL A 73 -8.01 -7.46 -1.10
CA VAL A 73 -8.09 -7.46 0.36
C VAL A 73 -6.71 -7.15 0.92
N ILE A 74 -6.66 -6.22 1.87
CA ILE A 74 -5.42 -5.96 2.60
C ILE A 74 -5.16 -7.15 3.52
N HIS A 75 -4.03 -7.85 3.29
CA HIS A 75 -3.65 -8.99 4.11
C HIS A 75 -2.98 -8.51 5.40
N SER A 76 -2.08 -7.52 5.28
CA SER A 76 -1.39 -6.99 6.45
C SER A 76 -0.88 -5.59 6.17
N VAL A 77 -0.73 -4.81 7.24
CA VAL A 77 -0.05 -3.52 7.20
C VAL A 77 1.36 -3.77 7.71
N ASP A 78 2.34 -3.67 6.82
CA ASP A 78 3.70 -4.08 7.13
C ASP A 78 4.60 -2.92 7.56
N GLY A 79 4.16 -1.69 7.32
CA GLY A 79 4.93 -0.54 7.75
C GLY A 79 4.13 0.74 7.65
N VAL A 80 4.45 1.67 8.53
CA VAL A 80 3.82 3.00 8.57
C VAL A 80 4.88 4.01 8.95
N SER A 81 4.87 5.15 8.26
CA SER A 81 5.65 6.31 8.68
C SER A 81 4.69 7.47 8.87
N ALA A 82 4.73 8.11 10.04
CA ALA A 82 3.81 9.19 10.36
C ALA A 82 4.58 10.33 11.00
N GLY A 83 4.03 11.55 10.89
CA GLY A 83 4.64 12.73 11.50
C GLY A 83 4.96 13.77 10.45
N ILE A 84 5.70 14.82 10.85
CA ILE A 84 6.11 15.87 9.95
C ILE A 84 7.15 15.35 8.95
N LYS A 85 7.94 14.38 9.38
CA LYS A 85 9.09 13.88 8.64
C LYS A 85 8.89 12.41 8.32
N LEU A 86 9.29 12.02 7.11
CA LEU A 86 9.31 10.61 6.73
C LEU A 86 10.51 9.95 7.41
N VAL A 87 10.26 8.87 8.12
CA VAL A 87 11.32 8.14 8.81
C VAL A 87 11.34 6.71 8.29
N ASP A 88 12.48 6.29 7.77
CA ASP A 88 12.64 4.95 7.24
C ASP A 88 13.02 3.98 8.34
N GLU A 89 12.69 2.73 8.11
CA GLU A 89 13.12 1.65 8.99
C GLU A 89 14.65 1.54 8.94
N VAL A 90 15.27 1.36 10.10
CA VAL A 90 16.72 1.20 10.18
C VAL A 90 17.03 -0.24 10.57
N ASN A 91 17.79 -0.94 9.74
CA ASN A 91 18.22 -2.30 10.03
C ASN A 91 19.39 -2.26 11.00
N THR A 92 19.34 -3.13 12.00
CA THR A 92 20.43 -3.28 12.98
C THR A 92 20.86 -4.74 12.98
N PRO A 93 22.07 -5.03 13.51
CA PRO A 93 22.53 -6.43 13.57
C PRO A 93 21.61 -7.35 14.35
N GLN A 94 20.82 -6.83 15.29
CA GLN A 94 19.89 -7.63 16.09
C GLN A 94 18.61 -7.99 15.35
N ASP A 95 18.36 -7.40 14.19
CA ASP A 95 17.09 -7.55 13.49
C ASP A 95 17.03 -8.80 12.62
N ARG A 96 17.97 -9.71 12.80
CA ARG A 96 18.01 -10.94 11.99
C ARG A 96 17.86 -12.18 12.80
#